data_034b8ed2077c0cbbceb58895139db3ae
#
_entry.id   034b8ed2077c0cbbceb58895139db3ae
#
_cell.length_a   1.000
_cell.length_b   1.000
_cell.length_c   1.000
_cell.angle_alpha   90.00
_cell.angle_beta   90.00
_cell.angle_gamma   90.00
#
_symmetry.space_group_name_H-M   'P 1'
#
loop_
_entity.id
_entity.type
_entity.pdbx_description
1 polymer ?
#
loop_
_entity_poly.entity_id
_entity_poly.type
_entity_poly.pdbx_seq_one_letter_code
_entity_poly.pdbx_strand_id
1 'polypeptide(L)'
;YAPFRALGYITNGVPFVLQVRFGGKDAQVPDVNIVTCIGDTWTMWNAERMTLLFVGPVLSDGISAMAHATSPDSLLVAAGSSVYRYVRGHEVAKYDTSVADEGIEGHVLSSMLVFGDYVCSLAAHGSTMYVWSLLTTELLQAIALPSSSQASCFVHPATYLNKVVLGMTDGSLQLWNVRTASLIHTFDALDVR
;
A
#
# COMPACT_ATOMS: atom_id res chain seq x y z
N TYR A 1 35.23 16.70 2.53
CA TYR A 1 34.06 15.99 3.05
C TYR A 1 34.42 14.56 3.33
N ALA A 2 34.23 14.08 4.57
CA ALA A 2 34.33 12.66 4.91
C ALA A 2 32.91 12.07 4.95
N PRO A 3 32.69 10.83 4.47
CA PRO A 3 31.38 10.18 4.57
C PRO A 3 31.02 10.04 6.06
N PHE A 4 29.88 10.64 6.44
CA PHE A 4 29.44 10.66 7.82
C PHE A 4 28.69 9.36 8.20
N ARG A 5 27.91 8.81 7.28
CA ARG A 5 27.13 7.58 7.49
C ARG A 5 26.69 6.99 6.14
N ALA A 6 26.79 5.70 5.99
CA ALA A 6 26.13 4.99 4.91
C ALA A 6 24.82 4.41 5.47
N LEU A 7 23.68 4.92 4.99
CA LEU A 7 22.37 4.28 5.16
C LEU A 7 22.10 3.50 3.88
N GLY A 8 22.66 2.31 3.80
CA GLY A 8 22.46 1.40 2.68
C GLY A 8 21.80 0.14 3.19
N TYR A 9 20.49 0.07 3.09
CA TYR A 9 19.79 -1.18 3.28
C TYR A 9 19.36 -1.72 1.94
N ILE A 10 19.59 -3.00 1.73
CA ILE A 10 19.00 -3.73 0.60
C ILE A 10 17.52 -3.81 0.94
N THR A 11 16.69 -3.08 0.21
CA THR A 11 15.24 -3.26 0.27
C THR A 11 14.88 -4.44 -0.63
N ASN A 12 13.87 -5.23 -0.27
CA ASN A 12 13.43 -6.40 -1.03
C ASN A 12 12.70 -6.04 -2.34
N GLY A 13 13.02 -4.91 -2.96
CA GLY A 13 12.28 -4.37 -4.10
C GLY A 13 10.97 -3.68 -3.71
N VAL A 14 10.65 -3.64 -2.42
CA VAL A 14 9.47 -2.92 -1.92
C VAL A 14 9.77 -1.42 -1.90
N PRO A 15 8.92 -0.58 -2.52
CA PRO A 15 9.10 0.85 -2.49
C PRO A 15 9.08 1.39 -1.05
N PHE A 16 9.97 2.36 -0.78
CA PHE A 16 9.94 3.07 0.50
C PHE A 16 8.70 3.96 0.62
N VAL A 17 8.30 4.24 1.85
CA VAL A 17 7.17 5.11 2.16
C VAL A 17 7.65 6.36 2.85
N LEU A 18 7.15 7.52 2.42
CA LEU A 18 7.36 8.79 3.10
C LEU A 18 6.17 9.09 4.01
N GLN A 19 6.46 9.34 5.29
CA GLN A 19 5.52 9.89 6.25
C GLN A 19 5.88 11.35 6.51
N VAL A 20 5.03 12.25 6.03
CA VAL A 20 5.22 13.69 6.22
C VAL A 20 4.26 14.16 7.31
N ARG A 21 4.80 14.69 8.40
CA ARG A 21 4.04 15.26 9.50
C ARG A 21 4.26 16.77 9.54
N PHE A 22 3.19 17.51 9.42
CA PHE A 22 3.23 18.93 9.69
C PHE A 22 3.12 19.10 11.21
N GLY A 23 4.18 19.62 11.84
CA GLY A 23 4.19 19.96 13.26
C GLY A 23 3.13 21.01 13.59
N GLY A 24 2.93 21.31 14.89
CA GLY A 24 1.93 22.29 15.34
C GLY A 24 2.06 23.66 14.65
N LYS A 25 1.16 24.58 14.97
CA LYS A 25 0.95 25.88 14.27
C LYS A 25 2.20 26.73 14.01
N ASP A 26 3.31 26.45 14.68
CA ASP A 26 4.58 27.17 14.59
C ASP A 26 5.69 26.43 13.84
N ALA A 27 5.43 25.19 13.38
CA ALA A 27 6.45 24.41 12.66
C ALA A 27 6.53 24.83 11.19
N GLN A 28 7.59 25.56 10.84
CA GLN A 28 7.87 26.01 9.48
C GLN A 28 8.36 24.88 8.57
N VAL A 29 8.83 23.77 9.14
CA VAL A 29 9.39 22.63 8.38
C VAL A 29 8.66 21.35 8.78
N PRO A 30 8.17 20.55 7.82
CA PRO A 30 7.54 19.29 8.11
C PRO A 30 8.58 18.28 8.64
N ASP A 31 8.20 17.47 9.61
CA ASP A 31 8.98 16.29 10.03
C ASP A 31 8.77 15.16 9.03
N VAL A 32 9.83 14.74 8.37
CA VAL A 32 9.78 13.71 7.33
C VAL A 32 10.42 12.42 7.84
N ASN A 33 9.66 11.35 7.82
CA ASN A 33 10.15 10.02 8.12
C ASN A 33 10.15 9.16 6.85
N ILE A 34 11.17 8.30 6.75
CA ILE A 34 11.32 7.32 5.68
C ILE A 34 11.10 5.95 6.28
N VAL A 35 10.18 5.18 5.70
CA VAL A 35 9.97 3.77 6.07
C VAL A 35 10.51 2.88 4.97
N THR A 36 11.36 1.94 5.35
CA THR A 36 11.97 0.96 4.45
C THR A 36 11.72 -0.46 4.95
N CYS A 37 11.68 -1.41 4.04
CA CYS A 37 11.56 -2.84 4.32
C CYS A 37 12.95 -3.48 4.27
N ILE A 38 13.26 -4.32 5.24
CA ILE A 38 14.50 -5.11 5.29
C ILE A 38 14.12 -6.54 5.68
N GLY A 39 14.24 -7.48 4.74
CA GLY A 39 13.79 -8.85 4.97
C GLY A 39 12.30 -8.86 5.32
N ASP A 40 11.98 -9.44 6.47
CA ASP A 40 10.61 -9.62 6.94
C ASP A 40 10.19 -8.56 7.97
N THR A 41 10.93 -7.46 8.05
CA THR A 41 10.65 -6.34 8.97
C THR A 41 10.70 -5.00 8.26
N TRP A 42 10.08 -3.99 8.85
CA TRP A 42 10.16 -2.60 8.39
C TRP A 42 10.90 -1.74 9.41
N THR A 43 11.55 -0.69 8.92
CA THR A 43 12.25 0.29 9.76
C THR A 43 11.83 1.70 9.39
N MET A 44 11.67 2.56 10.40
CA MET A 44 11.32 3.96 10.22
C MET A 44 12.46 4.84 10.68
N TRP A 45 12.86 5.77 9.84
CA TRP A 45 13.97 6.69 10.06
C TRP A 45 13.50 8.13 9.94
N ASN A 46 14.00 9.00 10.83
CA ASN A 46 13.87 10.44 10.64
C ASN A 46 14.82 10.87 9.52
N ALA A 47 14.28 11.50 8.46
CA ALA A 47 15.05 11.84 7.26
C ALA A 47 16.08 12.95 7.51
N GLU A 48 15.77 13.93 8.37
CA GLU A 48 16.63 15.06 8.66
C GLU A 48 17.80 14.65 9.57
N ARG A 49 17.49 13.92 10.65
CA ARG A 49 18.47 13.53 11.66
C ARG A 49 19.18 12.22 11.34
N MET A 50 18.69 11.48 10.35
CA MET A 50 19.16 10.13 10.00
C MET A 50 19.19 9.18 11.22
N THR A 51 18.20 9.31 12.11
CA THR A 51 18.06 8.49 13.30
C THR A 51 16.98 7.46 13.12
N LEU A 52 17.24 6.23 13.58
CA LEU A 52 16.24 5.17 13.63
C LEU A 52 15.20 5.51 14.69
N LEU A 53 13.93 5.50 14.31
CA LEU A 53 12.80 5.79 15.20
C LEU A 53 12.13 4.50 15.67
N PHE A 54 11.81 3.61 14.73
CA PHE A 54 11.10 2.37 15.02
C PHE A 54 11.65 1.23 14.17
N VAL A 55 11.58 0.03 14.74
CA VAL A 55 11.77 -1.24 14.05
C VAL A 55 10.46 -2.02 14.22
N GLY A 56 9.89 -2.47 13.13
CA GLY A 56 8.68 -3.29 13.15
C GLY A 56 8.95 -4.70 13.64
N PRO A 57 7.89 -5.46 13.92
CA PRO A 57 8.03 -6.89 14.21
C PRO A 57 8.52 -7.64 12.96
N VAL A 58 9.07 -8.82 13.19
CA VAL A 58 9.34 -9.79 12.12
C VAL A 58 8.01 -10.43 11.73
N LEU A 59 7.63 -10.33 10.47
CA LEU A 59 6.41 -10.92 9.92
C LEU A 59 6.73 -12.32 9.37
N SER A 60 5.79 -13.25 9.49
CA SER A 60 5.96 -14.64 9.03
C SER A 60 6.11 -14.76 7.51
N ASP A 61 5.47 -13.84 6.81
CA ASP A 61 5.50 -13.75 5.36
C ASP A 61 6.24 -12.48 4.96
N GLY A 62 7.05 -12.54 3.92
CA GLY A 62 7.82 -11.39 3.47
C GLY A 62 6.94 -10.19 3.15
N ILE A 63 7.43 -8.99 3.44
CA ILE A 63 6.71 -7.74 3.12
C ILE A 63 6.68 -7.56 1.61
N SER A 64 5.49 -7.38 1.06
CA SER A 64 5.24 -7.19 -0.37
C SER A 64 4.93 -5.74 -0.74
N ALA A 65 4.28 -5.00 0.15
CA ALA A 65 3.93 -3.59 -0.08
C ALA A 65 3.81 -2.83 1.23
N MET A 66 4.01 -1.52 1.15
CA MET A 66 3.80 -0.60 2.27
C MET A 66 3.08 0.65 1.79
N ALA A 67 2.26 1.25 2.64
CA ALA A 67 1.60 2.53 2.38
C ALA A 67 1.45 3.33 3.67
N HIS A 68 1.27 4.64 3.52
CA HIS A 68 1.01 5.55 4.63
C HIS A 68 -0.39 6.13 4.52
N ALA A 69 -1.16 6.01 5.60
CA ALA A 69 -2.43 6.72 5.76
C ALA A 69 -2.19 8.00 6.56
N THR A 70 -2.65 9.12 6.02
CA THR A 70 -2.46 10.44 6.66
C THR A 70 -3.48 10.70 7.76
N SER A 71 -4.68 10.13 7.68
CA SER A 71 -5.76 10.33 8.66
C SER A 71 -6.57 9.06 8.82
N PRO A 72 -6.44 8.33 9.94
CA PRO A 72 -5.46 8.54 11.00
C PRO A 72 -4.03 8.17 10.56
N ASP A 73 -3.06 8.95 11.06
CA ASP A 73 -1.63 8.75 10.75
C ASP A 73 -1.18 7.34 11.15
N SER A 74 -0.94 6.51 10.17
CA SER A 74 -0.58 5.10 10.35
C SER A 74 0.18 4.52 9.18
N LEU A 75 1.07 3.58 9.46
CA LEU A 75 1.75 2.77 8.46
C LEU A 75 0.95 1.50 8.23
N LEU A 76 0.74 1.15 6.96
CA LEU A 76 0.19 -0.12 6.55
C LEU A 76 1.27 -0.95 5.87
N VAL A 77 1.31 -2.24 6.20
CA VAL A 77 2.31 -3.19 5.70
C VAL A 77 1.60 -4.46 5.24
N ALA A 78 1.71 -4.78 3.97
CA ALA A 78 1.19 -6.02 3.41
C ALA A 78 2.25 -7.13 3.52
N ALA A 79 1.85 -8.27 4.07
CA ALA A 79 2.68 -9.46 4.16
C ALA A 79 1.79 -10.71 4.00
N GLY A 80 2.15 -11.59 3.05
CA GLY A 80 1.32 -12.73 2.69
C GLY A 80 -0.08 -12.29 2.23
N SER A 81 -1.11 -12.85 2.85
CA SER A 81 -2.53 -12.55 2.59
C SER A 81 -3.10 -11.45 3.50
N SER A 82 -2.30 -10.80 4.30
CA SER A 82 -2.76 -9.85 5.32
C SER A 82 -2.13 -8.48 5.16
N VAL A 83 -2.85 -7.45 5.60
CA VAL A 83 -2.32 -6.10 5.78
C VAL A 83 -2.36 -5.77 7.27
N TYR A 84 -1.24 -5.33 7.80
CA TYR A 84 -1.07 -4.92 9.19
C TYR A 84 -1.01 -3.39 9.28
N ARG A 85 -1.73 -2.81 10.21
CA ARG A 85 -1.72 -1.37 10.45
C ARG A 85 -1.00 -1.05 11.75
N TYR A 86 -0.02 -0.16 11.67
CA TYR A 86 0.81 0.28 12.78
C TYR A 86 0.62 1.76 13.08
N VAL A 87 0.49 2.08 14.36
CA VAL A 87 0.52 3.45 14.87
C VAL A 87 1.65 3.55 15.88
N ARG A 88 2.61 4.44 15.63
CA ARG A 88 3.81 4.62 16.49
C ARG A 88 4.53 3.31 16.80
N GLY A 89 4.65 2.42 15.83
CA GLY A 89 5.32 1.13 15.97
C GLY A 89 4.48 0.00 16.59
N HIS A 90 3.26 0.27 17.05
CA HIS A 90 2.35 -0.73 17.61
C HIS A 90 1.32 -1.15 16.58
N GLU A 91 1.09 -2.45 16.45
CA GLU A 91 0.00 -2.99 15.65
C GLU A 91 -1.34 -2.63 16.28
N VAL A 92 -2.23 -2.04 15.50
CA VAL A 92 -3.55 -1.60 15.95
C VAL A 92 -4.69 -2.28 15.19
N ALA A 93 -4.42 -2.84 14.02
CA ALA A 93 -5.41 -3.52 13.20
C ALA A 93 -4.75 -4.51 12.21
N LYS A 94 -5.52 -5.52 11.83
CA LYS A 94 -5.18 -6.48 10.78
C LYS A 94 -6.36 -6.58 9.81
N TYR A 95 -6.06 -6.60 8.53
CA TYR A 95 -7.00 -6.84 7.43
C TYR A 95 -6.61 -8.15 6.77
N ASP A 96 -7.55 -9.05 6.50
CA ASP A 96 -7.27 -10.36 5.97
C ASP A 96 -8.07 -10.63 4.70
N THR A 97 -7.48 -11.28 3.73
CA THR A 97 -8.16 -11.67 2.49
C THR A 97 -8.97 -12.96 2.65
N SER A 98 -8.67 -13.78 3.66
CA SER A 98 -9.35 -15.07 3.91
C SER A 98 -10.84 -14.92 4.26
N VAL A 99 -11.26 -13.73 4.66
CA VAL A 99 -12.66 -13.43 4.97
C VAL A 99 -13.53 -13.37 3.71
N ALA A 100 -12.92 -13.19 2.51
CA ALA A 100 -13.66 -13.02 1.26
C ALA A 100 -14.25 -14.33 0.69
N ASP A 101 -13.60 -15.47 0.98
CA ASP A 101 -14.00 -16.77 0.44
C ASP A 101 -13.86 -17.86 1.50
N GLU A 102 -14.98 -18.40 1.95
CA GLU A 102 -14.99 -19.55 2.86
C GLU A 102 -14.32 -20.75 2.20
N GLY A 103 -13.05 -21.01 2.55
CA GLY A 103 -12.32 -22.21 2.16
C GLY A 103 -11.20 -22.04 1.12
N ILE A 104 -10.90 -20.81 0.67
CA ILE A 104 -9.73 -20.52 -0.18
C ILE A 104 -8.62 -19.92 0.69
N GLU A 105 -7.40 -20.45 0.57
CA GLU A 105 -6.21 -19.83 1.15
C GLU A 105 -6.13 -18.39 0.66
N GLY A 106 -5.96 -17.42 1.58
CA GLY A 106 -5.94 -16.01 1.27
C GLY A 106 -4.91 -15.67 0.20
N HIS A 107 -5.27 -14.85 -0.76
CA HIS A 107 -4.38 -14.46 -1.84
C HIS A 107 -3.21 -13.62 -1.32
N VAL A 108 -2.01 -13.99 -1.69
CA VAL A 108 -0.81 -13.17 -1.45
C VAL A 108 -0.99 -11.80 -2.12
N LEU A 109 -0.70 -10.75 -1.38
CA LEU A 109 -0.83 -9.36 -1.84
C LEU A 109 0.46 -8.89 -2.50
N SER A 110 0.36 -8.09 -3.56
CA SER A 110 1.53 -7.60 -4.32
C SER A 110 1.76 -6.10 -4.22
N SER A 111 0.70 -5.35 -4.07
CA SER A 111 0.75 -3.88 -4.03
C SER A 111 -0.39 -3.31 -3.22
N MET A 112 -0.21 -2.10 -2.70
CA MET A 112 -1.16 -1.47 -1.80
C MET A 112 -1.29 0.02 -2.06
N LEU A 113 -2.50 0.56 -1.89
CA LEU A 113 -2.84 1.96 -2.04
C LEU A 113 -3.82 2.35 -0.94
N VAL A 114 -3.60 3.52 -0.33
CA VAL A 114 -4.48 4.06 0.72
C VAL A 114 -4.92 5.45 0.34
N PHE A 115 -6.22 5.70 0.36
CA PHE A 115 -6.81 7.01 0.09
C PHE A 115 -8.17 7.14 0.76
N GLY A 116 -8.44 8.29 1.38
CA GLY A 116 -9.66 8.49 2.16
C GLY A 116 -9.79 7.42 3.26
N ASP A 117 -10.94 6.74 3.30
CA ASP A 117 -11.19 5.60 4.20
C ASP A 117 -10.95 4.23 3.52
N TYR A 118 -10.32 4.19 2.35
CA TYR A 118 -10.10 2.95 1.63
C TYR A 118 -8.66 2.46 1.75
N VAL A 119 -8.50 1.18 2.09
CA VAL A 119 -7.28 0.41 1.93
C VAL A 119 -7.51 -0.54 0.76
N CYS A 120 -6.80 -0.34 -0.32
CA CYS A 120 -6.90 -1.17 -1.51
C CYS A 120 -5.62 -1.99 -1.69
N SER A 121 -5.73 -3.25 -2.04
CA SER A 121 -4.59 -4.10 -2.37
C SER A 121 -4.89 -5.01 -3.55
N LEU A 122 -3.88 -5.29 -4.36
CA LEU A 122 -3.97 -6.25 -5.46
C LEU A 122 -3.42 -7.61 -5.02
N ALA A 123 -4.11 -8.68 -5.41
CA ALA A 123 -3.56 -10.02 -5.33
C ALA A 123 -2.32 -10.15 -6.22
N ALA A 124 -1.35 -10.98 -5.84
CA ALA A 124 -0.07 -11.14 -6.54
C ALA A 124 -0.22 -11.56 -8.01
N HIS A 125 -1.29 -12.27 -8.33
CA HIS A 125 -1.62 -12.66 -9.71
C HIS A 125 -2.45 -11.60 -10.47
N GLY A 126 -2.69 -10.43 -9.87
CA GLY A 126 -3.45 -9.36 -10.50
C GLY A 126 -4.89 -9.69 -10.87
N SER A 127 -5.47 -10.73 -10.26
CA SER A 127 -6.82 -11.22 -10.58
C SER A 127 -7.90 -10.66 -9.68
N THR A 128 -7.54 -10.12 -8.51
CA THR A 128 -8.49 -9.63 -7.53
C THR A 128 -7.95 -8.37 -6.88
N MET A 129 -8.81 -7.39 -6.71
CA MET A 129 -8.56 -6.20 -5.91
C MET A 129 -9.42 -6.23 -4.65
N TYR A 130 -8.79 -6.19 -3.51
CA TYR A 130 -9.44 -6.12 -2.20
C TYR A 130 -9.55 -4.67 -1.75
N VAL A 131 -10.68 -4.32 -1.16
CA VAL A 131 -10.97 -2.99 -0.64
C VAL A 131 -11.52 -3.12 0.78
N TRP A 132 -10.83 -2.57 1.76
CA TRP A 132 -11.26 -2.52 3.16
C TRP A 132 -11.52 -1.08 3.58
N SER A 133 -12.33 -0.92 4.64
CA SER A 133 -12.41 0.34 5.38
C SER A 133 -11.17 0.47 6.28
N LEU A 134 -10.48 1.59 6.18
CA LEU A 134 -9.33 1.93 7.03
C LEU A 134 -9.73 2.03 8.51
N LEU A 135 -10.95 2.49 8.80
CA LEU A 135 -11.43 2.74 10.15
C LEU A 135 -12.03 1.50 10.81
N THR A 136 -12.91 0.78 10.10
CA THR A 136 -13.63 -0.38 10.66
C THR A 136 -12.92 -1.70 10.45
N THR A 137 -11.92 -1.75 9.57
CA THR A 137 -11.19 -2.96 9.15
C THR A 137 -12.01 -3.97 8.36
N GLU A 138 -13.28 -3.66 8.10
CA GLU A 138 -14.18 -4.52 7.35
C GLU A 138 -13.79 -4.61 5.88
N LEU A 139 -13.89 -5.80 5.30
CA LEU A 139 -13.79 -5.98 3.86
C LEU A 139 -15.04 -5.42 3.19
N LEU A 140 -14.89 -4.34 2.44
CA LEU A 140 -15.98 -3.69 1.73
C LEU A 140 -16.26 -4.36 0.40
N GLN A 141 -15.20 -4.73 -0.35
CA GLN A 141 -15.28 -5.33 -1.67
C GLN A 141 -14.12 -6.29 -1.94
N ALA A 142 -14.42 -7.40 -2.60
CA ALA A 142 -13.45 -8.23 -3.29
C ALA A 142 -13.83 -8.20 -4.79
N ILE A 143 -13.07 -7.44 -5.57
CA ILE A 143 -13.39 -7.15 -6.97
C ILE A 143 -12.59 -8.11 -7.85
N ALA A 144 -13.27 -9.07 -8.47
CA ALA A 144 -12.67 -9.91 -9.48
C ALA A 144 -12.37 -9.08 -10.73
N LEU A 145 -11.12 -9.08 -11.17
CA LEU A 145 -10.67 -8.38 -12.36
C LEU A 145 -10.79 -9.29 -13.59
N PRO A 146 -10.95 -8.73 -14.80
CA PRO A 146 -11.08 -9.52 -16.01
C PRO A 146 -9.89 -10.47 -16.21
N SER A 147 -10.16 -11.73 -16.53
CA SER A 147 -9.15 -12.78 -16.72
C SER A 147 -8.33 -12.61 -18.01
N SER A 148 -8.75 -11.73 -18.92
CA SER A 148 -8.04 -11.47 -20.18
C SER A 148 -6.70 -10.76 -20.02
N SER A 149 -6.52 -10.01 -18.92
CA SER A 149 -5.29 -9.29 -18.60
C SER A 149 -5.17 -9.15 -17.09
N GLN A 150 -3.95 -9.17 -16.57
CA GLN A 150 -3.67 -9.04 -15.14
C GLN A 150 -3.35 -7.58 -14.78
N ALA A 151 -3.80 -7.13 -13.61
CA ALA A 151 -3.40 -5.84 -13.09
C ALA A 151 -1.95 -5.91 -12.57
N SER A 152 -1.10 -5.00 -13.04
CA SER A 152 0.31 -4.90 -12.67
C SER A 152 0.59 -3.78 -11.67
N CYS A 153 -0.19 -2.72 -11.73
CA CYS A 153 -0.08 -1.56 -10.85
C CYS A 153 -1.41 -0.84 -10.74
N PHE A 154 -1.53 0.05 -9.75
CA PHE A 154 -2.70 0.90 -9.62
C PHE A 154 -2.37 2.23 -8.95
N VAL A 155 -3.21 3.22 -9.20
CA VAL A 155 -3.07 4.57 -8.67
C VAL A 155 -4.44 5.18 -8.40
N HIS A 156 -4.50 6.03 -7.37
CA HIS A 156 -5.67 6.85 -7.09
C HIS A 156 -5.55 8.21 -7.80
N PRO A 157 -6.48 8.54 -8.71
CA PRO A 157 -6.54 9.89 -9.31
C PRO A 157 -6.98 10.90 -8.26
N ALA A 158 -6.17 11.91 -7.97
CA ALA A 158 -6.38 12.88 -6.89
C ALA A 158 -7.72 13.66 -6.93
N THR A 159 -8.43 13.64 -8.06
CA THR A 159 -9.69 14.37 -8.26
C THR A 159 -10.95 13.55 -7.96
N TYR A 160 -10.81 12.25 -7.66
CA TYR A 160 -11.96 11.35 -7.50
C TYR A 160 -11.87 10.54 -6.21
N LEU A 161 -12.87 10.69 -5.33
CA LEU A 161 -12.87 10.12 -3.98
C LEU A 161 -12.93 8.57 -3.90
N ASN A 162 -13.44 7.90 -4.92
CA ASN A 162 -13.71 6.46 -4.89
C ASN A 162 -13.30 5.74 -6.17
N LYS A 163 -12.31 6.28 -6.88
CA LYS A 163 -11.86 5.71 -8.15
C LYS A 163 -10.39 5.32 -8.09
N VAL A 164 -10.06 4.25 -8.80
CA VAL A 164 -8.68 3.81 -9.03
C VAL A 164 -8.48 3.55 -10.52
N VAL A 165 -7.27 3.80 -10.98
CA VAL A 165 -6.82 3.41 -12.31
C VAL A 165 -5.89 2.22 -12.15
N LEU A 166 -6.18 1.14 -12.84
CA LEU A 166 -5.36 -0.05 -12.93
C LEU A 166 -4.55 -0.02 -14.24
N GLY A 167 -3.26 -0.30 -14.15
CA GLY A 167 -2.43 -0.62 -15.30
C GLY A 167 -2.43 -2.12 -15.52
N MET A 168 -2.78 -2.56 -16.73
CA MET A 168 -2.90 -3.96 -17.08
C MET A 168 -1.65 -4.45 -17.82
N THR A 169 -1.38 -5.75 -17.77
CA THR A 169 -0.20 -6.35 -18.42
C THR A 169 -0.21 -6.29 -19.93
N ASP A 170 -1.38 -6.09 -20.56
CA ASP A 170 -1.53 -5.86 -21.99
C ASP A 170 -1.29 -4.41 -22.43
N GLY A 171 -0.95 -3.53 -21.48
CA GLY A 171 -0.72 -2.10 -21.71
C GLY A 171 -1.98 -1.24 -21.67
N SER A 172 -3.15 -1.83 -21.48
CA SER A 172 -4.40 -1.07 -21.29
C SER A 172 -4.49 -0.47 -19.89
N LEU A 173 -5.34 0.56 -19.74
CA LEU A 173 -5.68 1.13 -18.44
C LEU A 173 -7.15 0.95 -18.16
N GLN A 174 -7.51 0.63 -16.94
CA GLN A 174 -8.89 0.48 -16.51
C GLN A 174 -9.22 1.42 -15.37
N LEU A 175 -10.29 2.19 -15.51
CA LEU A 175 -10.82 3.06 -14.46
C LEU A 175 -11.95 2.32 -13.73
N TRP A 176 -11.77 2.11 -12.43
CA TRP A 176 -12.71 1.41 -11.58
C TRP A 176 -13.30 2.32 -10.50
N ASN A 177 -14.55 2.07 -10.14
CA ASN A 177 -15.16 2.62 -8.94
C ASN A 177 -15.08 1.57 -7.81
N VAL A 178 -14.28 1.83 -6.78
CA VAL A 178 -14.07 0.89 -5.67
C VAL A 178 -15.29 0.76 -4.76
N ARG A 179 -16.15 1.78 -4.71
CA ARG A 179 -17.36 1.75 -3.88
C ARG A 179 -18.45 0.86 -4.47
N THR A 180 -18.62 0.90 -5.79
CA THR A 180 -19.66 0.13 -6.50
C THR A 180 -19.13 -1.13 -7.16
N ALA A 181 -17.83 -1.42 -7.02
CA ALA A 181 -17.14 -2.55 -7.64
C ALA A 181 -17.37 -2.62 -9.17
N SER A 182 -17.42 -1.47 -9.84
CA SER A 182 -17.76 -1.40 -11.27
C SER A 182 -16.64 -0.79 -12.10
N LEU A 183 -16.37 -1.42 -13.25
CA LEU A 183 -15.54 -0.86 -14.32
C LEU A 183 -16.27 0.32 -14.95
N ILE A 184 -15.62 1.48 -15.00
CA ILE A 184 -16.16 2.69 -15.60
C ILE A 184 -15.73 2.81 -17.05
N HIS A 185 -14.43 2.61 -17.31
CA HIS A 185 -13.87 2.78 -18.63
C HIS A 185 -12.58 1.97 -18.79
N THR A 186 -12.35 1.48 -20.01
CA THR A 186 -11.09 0.89 -20.42
C THR A 186 -10.47 1.77 -21.49
N PHE A 187 -9.22 2.16 -21.28
CA PHE A 187 -8.39 2.86 -22.26
C PHE A 187 -7.55 1.82 -22.98
N ASP A 188 -7.58 1.82 -24.29
CA ASP A 188 -6.77 0.90 -25.09
C ASP A 188 -5.27 1.11 -24.86
N ALA A 189 -4.49 0.06 -25.07
CA ALA A 189 -3.05 0.14 -25.01
C ALA A 189 -2.54 1.17 -26.01
N LEU A 190 -1.57 1.99 -25.57
CA LEU A 190 -0.90 2.92 -26.47
C LEU A 190 -0.09 2.10 -27.49
N ASP A 191 -0.39 2.25 -28.77
CA ASP A 191 0.47 1.74 -29.84
C ASP A 191 1.83 2.42 -29.77
N VAL A 192 2.80 1.73 -29.20
CA VAL A 192 4.21 2.16 -29.24
C VAL A 192 4.71 1.90 -30.65
N ARG A 193 4.64 2.90 -31.52
CA ARG A 193 5.30 2.91 -32.84
C ARG A 193 6.75 3.28 -32.72
#